data_9f6e933ab6e666824d997a9e63706b91
#
_entry.id   9f6e933ab6e666824d997a9e63706b91
#
_cell.length_a   1.000
_cell.length_b   1.000
_cell.length_c   1.000
_cell.angle_alpha   90.00
_cell.angle_beta   90.00
_cell.angle_gamma   90.00
#
_symmetry.space_group_name_H-M   'P 1'
#
loop_
_entity.id
_entity.type
_entity.pdbx_description
1 polymer ?
#
loop_
_entity_poly.entity_id
_entity_poly.type
_entity_poly.pdbx_seq_one_letter_code
_entity_poly.pdbx_strand_id
1 'polypeptide(L)'
;KLKEQYENILSSINQKYEASKLKAYRDSMNKYAAKNDFASAAELQKVVEYLENRLSAKELVGRDELSRMEKVSPKVGVQMKEIQEDVASKRMKERKKTDKAYLDALLKIQKKYANLGKINEALAIQKELSAVRVIASFIGRWKTVKGDTAANEILYLNDDCSVFLGKDGKEVTWLGHKSFRVSPQAEKTIELLNDKGNHSGSLKMLSNFEIQSPSGWKLRKMNP
;
A
#
# COMPACT_ATOMS: atom_id res chain seq x y z
N LYS A 1 -12.35 -19.44 -7.12
CA LYS A 1 -11.98 -20.12 -5.84
C LYS A 1 -10.56 -19.80 -5.38
N LEU A 2 -9.48 -20.10 -6.16
CA LEU A 2 -8.09 -19.80 -5.71
C LEU A 2 -7.85 -18.30 -5.55
N LYS A 3 -8.28 -17.47 -6.51
CA LYS A 3 -8.20 -16.01 -6.45
C LYS A 3 -8.98 -15.46 -5.25
N GLU A 4 -10.17 -15.91 -5.05
CA GLU A 4 -11.00 -15.52 -3.90
C GLU A 4 -10.33 -15.88 -2.56
N GLN A 5 -9.74 -17.07 -2.45
CA GLN A 5 -8.96 -17.45 -1.27
C GLN A 5 -7.77 -16.50 -1.05
N TYR A 6 -7.05 -16.16 -2.10
CA TYR A 6 -5.94 -15.21 -2.03
C TYR A 6 -6.40 -13.82 -1.57
N GLU A 7 -7.49 -13.29 -2.16
CA GLU A 7 -8.08 -12.00 -1.77
C GLU A 7 -8.55 -11.99 -0.31
N ASN A 8 -9.16 -13.09 0.16
CA ASN A 8 -9.55 -13.24 1.56
C ASN A 8 -8.35 -13.27 2.51
N ILE A 9 -7.25 -13.92 2.12
CA ILE A 9 -6.01 -13.92 2.92
C ILE A 9 -5.42 -12.50 2.97
N LEU A 10 -5.38 -11.77 1.85
CA LEU A 10 -4.90 -10.38 1.84
C LEU A 10 -5.76 -9.48 2.73
N SER A 11 -7.08 -9.62 2.70
CA SER A 11 -7.99 -8.89 3.57
C SER A 11 -7.73 -9.21 5.05
N SER A 12 -7.54 -10.48 5.38
CA SER A 12 -7.20 -10.92 6.75
C SER A 12 -5.86 -10.35 7.22
N ILE A 13 -4.85 -10.33 6.36
CA ILE A 13 -3.55 -9.70 6.64
C ILE A 13 -3.76 -8.23 6.98
N ASN A 14 -4.48 -7.48 6.15
CA ASN A 14 -4.73 -6.06 6.39
C ASN A 14 -5.42 -5.83 7.75
N GLN A 15 -6.50 -6.55 8.04
CA GLN A 15 -7.22 -6.45 9.32
C GLN A 15 -6.32 -6.76 10.54
N LYS A 16 -5.51 -7.81 10.45
CA LYS A 16 -4.54 -8.20 11.49
C LYS A 16 -3.56 -7.07 11.80
N TYR A 17 -3.04 -6.42 10.76
CA TYR A 17 -2.05 -5.37 10.94
C TYR A 17 -2.65 -4.03 11.37
N GLU A 18 -3.90 -3.72 10.98
CA GLU A 18 -4.63 -2.59 11.55
C GLU A 18 -4.89 -2.79 13.05
N ALA A 19 -5.31 -3.99 13.46
CA ALA A 19 -5.46 -4.32 14.89
C ALA A 19 -4.12 -4.24 15.65
N SER A 20 -3.02 -4.68 15.05
CA SER A 20 -1.67 -4.59 15.63
C SER A 20 -1.23 -3.14 15.79
N LYS A 21 -1.53 -2.28 14.83
CA LYS A 21 -1.26 -0.84 14.88
C LYS A 21 -2.03 -0.17 16.02
N LEU A 22 -3.34 -0.46 16.12
CA LEU A 22 -4.18 0.03 17.20
C LEU A 22 -3.64 -0.37 18.57
N LYS A 23 -3.26 -1.63 18.75
CA LYS A 23 -2.64 -2.13 20.00
C LYS A 23 -1.37 -1.36 20.33
N ALA A 24 -0.47 -1.15 19.36
CA ALA A 24 0.79 -0.44 19.57
C ALA A 24 0.57 1.02 19.99
N TYR A 25 -0.47 1.69 19.46
CA TYR A 25 -0.84 3.04 19.92
C TYR A 25 -1.38 3.04 21.34
N ARG A 26 -2.26 2.09 21.72
CA ARG A 26 -2.72 1.93 23.10
C ARG A 26 -1.58 1.68 24.08
N ASP A 27 -0.64 0.80 23.72
CA ASP A 27 0.53 0.51 24.54
C ASP A 27 1.41 1.75 24.72
N SER A 28 1.57 2.56 23.69
CA SER A 28 2.31 3.83 23.76
C SER A 28 1.59 4.89 24.57
N MET A 29 0.27 5.01 24.44
CA MET A 29 -0.58 5.87 25.27
C MET A 29 -0.41 5.54 26.75
N ASN A 30 -0.51 4.27 27.12
CA ASN A 30 -0.33 3.80 28.48
C ASN A 30 1.07 4.08 29.02
N LYS A 31 2.11 3.95 28.20
CA LYS A 31 3.50 4.30 28.57
C LYS A 31 3.68 5.79 28.87
N TYR A 32 3.03 6.67 28.12
CA TYR A 32 3.05 8.11 28.40
C TYR A 32 2.31 8.43 29.69
N ALA A 33 1.11 7.88 29.90
CA ALA A 33 0.34 8.06 31.11
C ALA A 33 1.14 7.58 32.36
N ALA A 34 1.78 6.42 32.30
CA ALA A 34 2.64 5.90 33.38
C ALA A 34 3.83 6.78 33.71
N LYS A 35 4.27 7.63 32.79
CA LYS A 35 5.35 8.64 32.98
C LYS A 35 4.80 10.02 33.35
N ASN A 36 3.52 10.14 33.69
CA ASN A 36 2.82 11.40 33.95
C ASN A 36 2.82 12.40 32.75
N ASP A 37 3.06 11.91 31.52
CA ASP A 37 2.97 12.70 30.29
C ASP A 37 1.53 12.62 29.73
N PHE A 38 0.59 13.23 30.46
CA PHE A 38 -0.82 13.17 30.12
C PHE A 38 -1.16 13.90 28.83
N ALA A 39 -0.37 14.90 28.43
CA ALA A 39 -0.57 15.61 27.16
C ALA A 39 -0.34 14.68 25.97
N SER A 40 0.80 13.98 25.93
CA SER A 40 1.12 12.99 24.89
C SER A 40 0.14 11.81 24.92
N ALA A 41 -0.28 11.35 26.10
CA ALA A 41 -1.29 10.30 26.23
C ALA A 41 -2.64 10.71 25.63
N ALA A 42 -3.11 11.93 25.89
CA ALA A 42 -4.37 12.45 25.36
C ALA A 42 -4.33 12.64 23.81
N GLU A 43 -3.18 13.01 23.26
CA GLU A 43 -3.00 13.05 21.79
C GLU A 43 -3.14 11.66 21.18
N LEU A 44 -2.49 10.65 21.75
CA LEU A 44 -2.60 9.26 21.27
C LEU A 44 -3.99 8.66 21.50
N GLN A 45 -4.70 9.05 22.57
CA GLN A 45 -6.08 8.62 22.80
C GLN A 45 -6.98 9.00 21.62
N LYS A 46 -6.87 10.21 21.09
CA LYS A 46 -7.63 10.66 19.91
C LYS A 46 -7.32 9.78 18.69
N VAL A 47 -6.04 9.39 18.50
CA VAL A 47 -5.63 8.48 17.42
C VAL A 47 -6.28 7.11 17.60
N VAL A 48 -6.28 6.58 18.83
CA VAL A 48 -6.87 5.28 19.17
C VAL A 48 -8.37 5.29 18.90
N GLU A 49 -9.10 6.28 19.41
CA GLU A 49 -10.55 6.43 19.22
C GLU A 49 -10.92 6.52 17.73
N TYR A 50 -10.14 7.28 16.96
CA TYR A 50 -10.33 7.39 15.52
C TYR A 50 -10.16 6.03 14.81
N LEU A 51 -9.09 5.29 15.13
CA LEU A 51 -8.82 3.97 14.55
C LEU A 51 -9.87 2.92 14.95
N GLU A 52 -10.36 2.96 16.20
CA GLU A 52 -11.41 2.08 16.68
C GLU A 52 -12.72 2.27 15.91
N ASN A 53 -13.13 3.52 15.71
CA ASN A 53 -14.33 3.85 14.96
C ASN A 53 -14.25 3.33 13.52
N ARG A 54 -13.09 3.47 12.88
CA ARG A 54 -12.87 2.99 11.49
C ARG A 54 -12.84 1.47 11.38
N LEU A 55 -12.15 0.81 12.30
CA LEU A 55 -12.12 -0.65 12.34
C LEU A 55 -13.53 -1.24 12.57
N SER A 56 -14.33 -0.59 13.41
CA SER A 56 -15.73 -0.98 13.65
C SER A 56 -16.58 -0.83 12.40
N ALA A 57 -16.31 0.18 11.56
CA ALA A 57 -16.95 0.39 10.27
C ALA A 57 -16.40 -0.52 9.15
N LYS A 58 -15.43 -1.40 9.45
CA LYS A 58 -14.67 -2.21 8.47
C LYS A 58 -13.98 -1.39 7.38
N GLU A 59 -13.68 -0.15 7.67
CA GLU A 59 -12.97 0.73 6.77
C GLU A 59 -11.46 0.56 6.95
N LEU A 60 -10.72 0.38 5.84
CA LEU A 60 -9.27 0.37 5.86
C LEU A 60 -8.77 1.79 6.15
N VAL A 61 -7.97 1.92 7.20
CA VAL A 61 -7.38 3.21 7.58
C VAL A 61 -6.11 3.42 6.76
N GLY A 62 -6.18 4.30 5.78
CA GLY A 62 -5.00 4.75 5.04
C GLY A 62 -4.09 5.62 5.91
N ARG A 63 -2.82 5.77 5.51
CA ARG A 63 -1.86 6.68 6.18
C ARG A 63 -2.34 8.13 6.19
N ASP A 64 -3.07 8.55 5.16
CA ASP A 64 -3.63 9.91 4.96
C ASP A 64 -4.44 10.40 6.15
N GLU A 65 -5.05 9.51 6.90
CA GLU A 65 -5.98 9.87 7.95
C GLU A 65 -5.28 10.27 9.23
N LEU A 66 -4.08 9.74 9.46
CA LEU A 66 -3.25 10.14 10.60
C LEU A 66 -2.56 11.49 10.35
N SER A 67 -2.31 11.85 9.09
CA SER A 67 -1.76 13.15 8.72
C SER A 67 -2.77 14.29 8.88
N ARG A 68 -4.08 13.98 8.89
CA ARG A 68 -5.15 14.95 9.16
C ARG A 68 -5.28 15.35 10.63
N MET A 69 -4.61 14.63 11.52
CA MET A 69 -4.50 15.03 12.92
C MET A 69 -3.49 16.18 13.05
N GLU A 70 -3.86 17.35 12.57
CA GLU A 70 -3.01 18.53 12.33
C GLU A 70 -2.29 19.13 13.55
N LYS A 71 -2.42 18.54 14.74
CA LYS A 71 -1.85 19.09 15.98
C LYS A 71 -1.27 18.01 16.90
N VAL A 72 -0.53 17.07 16.33
CA VAL A 72 0.22 16.12 17.15
C VAL A 72 1.59 16.72 17.49
N SER A 73 1.99 16.67 18.75
CA SER A 73 3.31 17.12 19.18
C SER A 73 4.43 16.36 18.44
N PRO A 74 5.58 16.98 18.18
CA PRO A 74 6.70 16.30 17.48
C PRO A 74 7.08 14.96 18.10
N LYS A 75 7.01 14.86 19.41
CA LYS A 75 7.31 13.64 20.18
C LYS A 75 6.35 12.51 19.85
N VAL A 76 5.05 12.78 19.85
CA VAL A 76 4.01 11.80 19.50
C VAL A 76 4.07 11.47 18.02
N GLY A 77 4.34 12.46 17.16
CA GLY A 77 4.51 12.26 15.71
C GLY A 77 5.64 11.30 15.37
N VAL A 78 6.78 11.39 16.03
CA VAL A 78 7.91 10.43 15.88
C VAL A 78 7.48 9.02 16.28
N GLN A 79 6.84 8.87 17.45
CA GLN A 79 6.36 7.57 17.92
C GLN A 79 5.33 6.95 16.99
N MET A 80 4.40 7.75 16.47
CA MET A 80 3.41 7.29 15.49
C MET A 80 4.07 6.79 14.22
N LYS A 81 5.08 7.51 13.71
CA LYS A 81 5.84 7.13 12.52
C LYS A 81 6.57 5.81 12.71
N GLU A 82 7.24 5.61 13.84
CA GLU A 82 7.93 4.36 14.17
C GLU A 82 6.96 3.17 14.20
N ILE A 83 5.80 3.32 14.84
CA ILE A 83 4.76 2.28 14.87
C ILE A 83 4.27 1.95 13.45
N GLN A 84 4.00 2.97 12.63
CA GLN A 84 3.55 2.78 11.26
C GLN A 84 4.58 2.04 10.41
N GLU A 85 5.85 2.44 10.50
CA GLU A 85 6.93 1.81 9.74
C GLU A 85 7.15 0.35 10.15
N ASP A 86 7.14 0.05 11.44
CA ASP A 86 7.27 -1.32 11.95
C ASP A 86 6.11 -2.21 11.47
N VAL A 87 4.87 -1.74 11.64
CA VAL A 87 3.67 -2.47 11.22
C VAL A 87 3.65 -2.66 9.70
N ALA A 88 3.97 -1.63 8.91
CA ALA A 88 4.03 -1.71 7.46
C ALA A 88 5.10 -2.70 6.98
N SER A 89 6.28 -2.71 7.63
CA SER A 89 7.35 -3.66 7.32
C SER A 89 6.93 -5.12 7.57
N LYS A 90 6.28 -5.39 8.71
CA LYS A 90 5.77 -6.72 9.05
C LYS A 90 4.68 -7.18 8.07
N ARG A 91 3.73 -6.29 7.76
CA ARG A 91 2.67 -6.55 6.78
C ARG A 91 3.25 -6.89 5.41
N MET A 92 4.20 -6.11 4.93
CA MET A 92 4.84 -6.36 3.63
C MET A 92 5.56 -7.71 3.58
N LYS A 93 6.23 -8.12 4.66
CA LYS A 93 6.89 -9.43 4.73
C LYS A 93 5.88 -10.58 4.63
N GLU A 94 4.74 -10.49 5.33
CA GLU A 94 3.69 -11.50 5.30
C GLU A 94 3.01 -11.54 3.93
N ARG A 95 2.71 -10.38 3.35
CA ARG A 95 2.16 -10.29 2.00
C ARG A 95 3.09 -10.91 0.95
N LYS A 96 4.39 -10.61 0.95
CA LYS A 96 5.35 -11.23 0.02
C LYS A 96 5.35 -12.76 0.07
N LYS A 97 5.17 -13.36 1.26
CA LYS A 97 5.04 -14.82 1.40
C LYS A 97 3.75 -15.31 0.76
N THR A 98 2.64 -14.61 0.99
CA THR A 98 1.32 -14.94 0.43
C THR A 98 1.31 -14.80 -1.08
N ASP A 99 1.86 -13.72 -1.63
CA ASP A 99 2.00 -13.50 -3.06
C ASP A 99 2.82 -14.61 -3.72
N LYS A 100 3.94 -15.00 -3.11
CA LYS A 100 4.76 -16.11 -3.60
C LYS A 100 3.99 -17.42 -3.62
N ALA A 101 3.30 -17.77 -2.54
CA ALA A 101 2.50 -19.00 -2.46
C ALA A 101 1.39 -19.03 -3.52
N TYR A 102 0.73 -17.89 -3.74
CA TYR A 102 -0.29 -17.75 -4.78
C TYR A 102 0.29 -17.91 -6.18
N LEU A 103 1.41 -17.25 -6.50
CA LEU A 103 2.11 -17.39 -7.78
C LEU A 103 2.55 -18.84 -8.04
N ASP A 104 3.09 -19.53 -7.03
CA ASP A 104 3.51 -20.93 -7.15
C ASP A 104 2.31 -21.86 -7.42
N ALA A 105 1.15 -21.60 -6.77
CA ALA A 105 -0.08 -22.33 -7.03
C ALA A 105 -0.61 -22.10 -8.45
N LEU A 106 -0.61 -20.86 -8.91
CA LEU A 106 -1.02 -20.51 -10.29
C LEU A 106 -0.12 -21.19 -11.33
N LEU A 107 1.21 -21.20 -11.13
CA LEU A 107 2.16 -21.86 -12.03
C LEU A 107 1.89 -23.38 -12.13
N LYS A 108 1.58 -24.03 -11.00
CA LYS A 108 1.22 -25.47 -10.99
C LYS A 108 -0.04 -25.73 -11.80
N ILE A 109 -1.07 -24.89 -11.63
CA ILE A 109 -2.33 -25.00 -12.36
C ILE A 109 -2.12 -24.73 -13.85
N GLN A 110 -1.34 -23.71 -14.21
CA GLN A 110 -1.00 -23.40 -15.60
C GLN A 110 -0.35 -24.59 -16.30
N LYS A 111 0.67 -25.20 -15.69
CA LYS A 111 1.36 -26.39 -16.20
C LYS A 111 0.39 -27.56 -16.38
N LYS A 112 -0.51 -27.79 -15.40
CA LYS A 112 -1.53 -28.83 -15.49
C LYS A 112 -2.44 -28.63 -16.70
N TYR A 113 -2.97 -27.43 -16.91
CA TYR A 113 -3.84 -27.13 -18.05
C TYR A 113 -3.11 -27.21 -19.39
N ALA A 114 -1.86 -26.73 -19.46
CA ALA A 114 -1.04 -26.88 -20.67
C ALA A 114 -0.82 -28.35 -21.04
N ASN A 115 -0.49 -29.20 -20.06
CA ASN A 115 -0.30 -30.65 -20.28
C ASN A 115 -1.59 -31.38 -20.72
N LEU A 116 -2.77 -30.85 -20.36
CA LEU A 116 -4.06 -31.36 -20.76
C LEU A 116 -4.57 -30.77 -22.10
N GLY A 117 -3.75 -29.97 -22.79
CA GLY A 117 -4.14 -29.29 -24.04
C GLY A 117 -5.18 -28.17 -23.87
N LYS A 118 -5.47 -27.78 -22.63
CA LYS A 118 -6.43 -26.72 -22.29
C LYS A 118 -5.76 -25.34 -22.39
N ILE A 119 -5.48 -24.92 -23.63
CA ILE A 119 -4.66 -23.73 -23.92
C ILE A 119 -5.33 -22.44 -23.42
N ASN A 120 -6.64 -22.28 -23.60
CA ASN A 120 -7.36 -21.06 -23.19
C ASN A 120 -7.32 -20.87 -21.67
N GLU A 121 -7.51 -21.94 -20.91
CA GLU A 121 -7.41 -21.93 -19.44
C GLU A 121 -5.96 -21.62 -18.99
N ALA A 122 -4.96 -22.20 -19.67
CA ALA A 122 -3.55 -21.89 -19.36
C ALA A 122 -3.20 -20.43 -19.65
N LEU A 123 -3.74 -19.84 -20.72
CA LEU A 123 -3.58 -18.41 -21.06
C LEU A 123 -4.28 -17.49 -20.04
N ALA A 124 -5.47 -17.88 -19.56
CA ALA A 124 -6.18 -17.13 -18.52
C ALA A 124 -5.34 -17.07 -17.22
N ILE A 125 -4.73 -18.20 -16.83
CA ILE A 125 -3.82 -18.25 -15.68
C ILE A 125 -2.56 -17.39 -15.94
N GLN A 126 -2.02 -17.39 -17.16
CA GLN A 126 -0.87 -16.54 -17.51
C GLN A 126 -1.17 -15.04 -17.34
N LYS A 127 -2.37 -14.60 -17.70
CA LYS A 127 -2.80 -13.20 -17.47
C LYS A 127 -2.84 -12.85 -15.99
N GLU A 128 -3.39 -13.74 -15.15
CA GLU A 128 -3.43 -13.53 -13.69
C GLU A 128 -2.01 -13.49 -13.09
N LEU A 129 -1.13 -14.40 -13.48
CA LEU A 129 0.29 -14.41 -13.08
C LEU A 129 0.97 -13.08 -13.42
N SER A 130 0.74 -12.56 -14.62
CA SER A 130 1.30 -11.29 -15.07
C SER A 130 0.77 -10.12 -14.23
N ALA A 131 -0.54 -10.10 -13.94
CA ALA A 131 -1.16 -9.06 -13.12
C ALA A 131 -0.58 -8.99 -11.70
N VAL A 132 -0.46 -10.13 -11.02
CA VAL A 132 0.10 -10.19 -9.66
C VAL A 132 1.56 -9.73 -9.64
N ARG A 133 2.37 -10.15 -10.62
CA ARG A 133 3.77 -9.72 -10.74
C ARG A 133 3.91 -8.24 -11.01
N VAL A 134 3.04 -7.68 -11.86
CA VAL A 134 3.02 -6.23 -12.15
C VAL A 134 2.72 -5.45 -10.88
N ILE A 135 1.66 -5.79 -10.13
CA ILE A 135 1.34 -5.11 -8.86
C ILE A 135 2.54 -5.15 -7.92
N ALA A 136 3.10 -6.35 -7.67
CA ALA A 136 4.24 -6.51 -6.76
C ALA A 136 5.46 -5.67 -7.16
N SER A 137 5.68 -5.46 -8.45
CA SER A 137 6.80 -4.66 -8.94
C SER A 137 6.62 -3.16 -8.72
N PHE A 138 5.37 -2.67 -8.74
CA PHE A 138 5.07 -1.25 -8.49
C PHE A 138 5.07 -0.88 -7.01
N ILE A 139 4.75 -1.80 -6.11
CA ILE A 139 4.72 -1.53 -4.67
C ILE A 139 6.06 -0.98 -4.18
N GLY A 140 6.02 0.15 -3.48
CA GLY A 140 7.20 0.77 -2.88
C GLY A 140 7.18 2.30 -2.87
N ARG A 141 8.34 2.86 -2.54
CA ARG A 141 8.59 4.31 -2.53
C ARG A 141 9.35 4.71 -3.79
N TRP A 142 8.89 5.77 -4.45
CA TRP A 142 9.44 6.24 -5.72
C TRP A 142 9.76 7.72 -5.64
N LYS A 143 11.00 8.09 -5.90
CA LYS A 143 11.45 9.49 -5.92
C LYS A 143 11.45 10.03 -7.33
N THR A 144 10.95 11.25 -7.52
CA THR A 144 11.01 11.96 -8.80
C THR A 144 12.46 12.23 -9.17
N VAL A 145 12.86 11.86 -10.40
CA VAL A 145 14.19 12.10 -10.97
C VAL A 145 14.15 13.02 -12.19
N LYS A 146 12.97 13.18 -12.81
CA LYS A 146 12.74 14.09 -13.93
C LYS A 146 11.28 14.52 -13.99
N GLY A 147 11.01 15.82 -14.08
CA GLY A 147 9.68 16.42 -14.15
C GLY A 147 9.66 17.78 -13.45
N ASP A 148 8.51 18.47 -13.52
CA ASP A 148 8.31 19.82 -12.94
C ASP A 148 7.99 19.79 -11.44
N THR A 149 8.07 18.64 -10.79
CA THR A 149 7.79 18.50 -9.36
C THR A 149 9.01 18.80 -8.51
N ALA A 150 8.77 19.34 -7.32
CA ALA A 150 9.83 19.66 -6.37
C ALA A 150 10.68 18.43 -6.04
N ALA A 151 11.99 18.62 -5.97
CA ALA A 151 13.01 17.56 -5.81
C ALA A 151 12.84 16.65 -4.56
N ASN A 152 11.89 16.95 -3.67
CA ASN A 152 11.66 16.25 -2.41
C ASN A 152 10.35 15.46 -2.35
N GLU A 153 9.67 15.27 -3.47
CA GLU A 153 8.42 14.51 -3.51
C GLU A 153 8.69 13.01 -3.65
N ILE A 154 8.05 12.20 -2.81
CA ILE A 154 8.12 10.74 -2.81
C ILE A 154 6.74 10.18 -3.07
N LEU A 155 6.58 9.43 -4.17
CA LEU A 155 5.36 8.69 -4.46
C LEU A 155 5.38 7.37 -3.71
N TYR A 156 4.31 7.10 -2.97
CA TYR A 156 4.06 5.84 -2.29
C TYR A 156 3.02 5.04 -3.05
N LEU A 157 3.39 3.87 -3.52
CA LEU A 157 2.48 2.86 -4.07
C LEU A 157 2.44 1.71 -3.07
N ASN A 158 1.35 1.62 -2.34
CA ASN A 158 1.24 0.66 -1.25
C ASN A 158 0.74 -0.70 -1.68
N ASP A 159 0.92 -1.65 -0.80
CA ASP A 159 0.48 -3.03 -0.97
C ASP A 159 -1.05 -3.22 -0.91
N ASP A 160 -1.80 -2.27 -0.35
CA ASP A 160 -3.26 -2.20 -0.42
C ASP A 160 -3.78 -1.51 -1.69
N CYS A 161 -2.87 -1.26 -2.65
CA CYS A 161 -3.14 -0.51 -3.88
C CYS A 161 -3.52 0.97 -3.66
N SER A 162 -3.29 1.53 -2.48
CA SER A 162 -3.44 2.97 -2.24
C SER A 162 -2.26 3.75 -2.79
N VAL A 163 -2.51 5.02 -3.13
CA VAL A 163 -1.52 5.94 -3.74
C VAL A 163 -1.49 7.24 -2.96
N PHE A 164 -0.31 7.73 -2.61
CA PHE A 164 -0.13 9.10 -2.12
C PHE A 164 1.26 9.65 -2.37
N LEU A 165 1.40 10.95 -2.23
CA LEU A 165 2.62 11.70 -2.40
C LEU A 165 3.09 12.21 -1.04
N GLY A 166 4.35 11.96 -0.69
CA GLY A 166 5.02 12.60 0.44
C GLY A 166 5.68 13.88 -0.01
N LYS A 167 5.30 15.02 0.57
CA LYS A 167 5.89 16.32 0.31
C LYS A 167 6.27 16.98 1.62
N ASP A 168 7.52 17.38 1.77
CA ASP A 168 8.04 18.05 2.97
C ASP A 168 7.68 17.36 4.30
N GLY A 169 7.73 16.00 4.29
CA GLY A 169 7.38 15.17 5.45
C GLY A 169 5.88 15.01 5.69
N LYS A 170 5.01 15.61 4.87
CA LYS A 170 3.55 15.45 4.89
C LYS A 170 3.08 14.57 3.76
N GLU A 171 2.08 13.74 4.01
CA GLU A 171 1.39 12.99 2.97
C GLU A 171 0.30 13.86 2.36
N VAL A 172 0.30 13.98 1.03
CA VAL A 172 -0.73 14.70 0.28
C VAL A 172 -1.33 13.78 -0.77
N THR A 173 -2.59 14.03 -1.10
CA THR A 173 -3.23 13.31 -2.21
C THR A 173 -2.54 13.70 -3.52
N TRP A 174 -2.02 12.75 -4.25
CA TRP A 174 -1.33 13.02 -5.52
C TRP A 174 -2.34 13.22 -6.65
N LEU A 175 -2.57 14.48 -7.04
CA LEU A 175 -3.45 14.87 -8.15
C LEU A 175 -4.84 14.20 -8.11
N GLY A 176 -5.38 13.95 -6.92
CA GLY A 176 -6.68 13.27 -6.74
C GLY A 176 -6.62 11.74 -6.90
N HIS A 177 -5.44 11.14 -7.13
CA HIS A 177 -5.30 9.69 -7.20
C HIS A 177 -5.39 9.09 -5.79
N LYS A 178 -6.20 8.05 -5.63
CA LYS A 178 -6.43 7.35 -4.35
C LYS A 178 -5.92 5.92 -4.36
N SER A 179 -6.04 5.24 -5.50
CA SER A 179 -5.67 3.85 -5.65
C SER A 179 -5.12 3.55 -7.04
N PHE A 180 -4.63 2.34 -7.24
CA PHE A 180 -4.18 1.86 -8.55
C PHE A 180 -4.60 0.42 -8.80
N ARG A 181 -4.68 0.06 -10.08
CA ARG A 181 -4.87 -1.32 -10.56
C ARG A 181 -3.97 -1.59 -11.75
N VAL A 182 -3.79 -2.86 -12.11
CA VAL A 182 -3.11 -3.22 -13.37
C VAL A 182 -3.95 -2.77 -14.54
N SER A 183 -3.31 -2.15 -15.53
CA SER A 183 -3.99 -1.77 -16.77
C SER A 183 -4.42 -3.03 -17.54
N PRO A 184 -5.68 -3.15 -17.92
CA PRO A 184 -6.13 -4.24 -18.78
C PRO A 184 -5.67 -4.08 -20.24
N GLN A 185 -5.22 -2.88 -20.64
CA GLN A 185 -4.92 -2.52 -22.02
C GLN A 185 -3.43 -2.41 -22.33
N ALA A 186 -2.58 -2.23 -21.31
CA ALA A 186 -1.15 -1.97 -21.50
C ALA A 186 -0.28 -2.82 -20.58
N GLU A 187 0.69 -3.52 -21.17
CA GLU A 187 1.67 -4.30 -20.42
C GLU A 187 2.51 -3.45 -19.47
N LYS A 188 2.84 -4.00 -18.31
CA LYS A 188 3.68 -3.36 -17.29
C LYS A 188 3.22 -1.94 -16.93
N THR A 189 1.92 -1.74 -16.93
CA THR A 189 1.31 -0.44 -16.65
C THR A 189 0.27 -0.60 -15.55
N ILE A 190 0.22 0.38 -14.64
CA ILE A 190 -0.87 0.53 -13.68
C ILE A 190 -1.71 1.75 -14.06
N GLU A 191 -3.01 1.65 -13.82
CA GLU A 191 -3.95 2.76 -13.91
C GLU A 191 -4.14 3.36 -12.52
N LEU A 192 -4.05 4.66 -12.44
CA LEU A 192 -4.32 5.44 -11.24
C LEU A 192 -5.81 5.78 -11.22
N LEU A 193 -6.43 5.61 -10.08
CA LEU A 193 -7.88 5.80 -9.89
C LEU A 193 -8.13 6.92 -8.89
N ASN A 194 -9.15 7.74 -9.16
CA ASN A 194 -9.61 8.77 -8.23
C ASN A 194 -10.48 8.15 -7.11
N ASP A 195 -11.05 9.00 -6.24
CA ASP A 195 -11.95 8.64 -5.15
C ASP A 195 -13.22 7.92 -5.59
N LYS A 196 -13.64 8.13 -6.84
CA LYS A 196 -14.81 7.46 -7.47
C LYS A 196 -14.44 6.16 -8.19
N GLY A 197 -13.16 5.74 -8.15
CA GLY A 197 -12.67 4.56 -8.85
C GLY A 197 -12.51 4.74 -10.37
N ASN A 198 -12.65 5.98 -10.88
CA ASN A 198 -12.46 6.26 -12.29
C ASN A 198 -10.98 6.44 -12.63
N HIS A 199 -10.59 6.05 -13.85
CA HIS A 199 -9.24 6.25 -14.37
C HIS A 199 -8.90 7.75 -14.38
N SER A 200 -7.76 8.10 -13.80
CA SER A 200 -7.28 9.49 -13.69
C SER A 200 -5.83 9.65 -14.12
N GLY A 201 -5.14 8.58 -14.44
CA GLY A 201 -3.77 8.58 -14.92
C GLY A 201 -3.19 7.19 -15.06
N SER A 202 -1.96 7.09 -15.51
CA SER A 202 -1.25 5.81 -15.58
C SER A 202 0.24 5.94 -15.30
N LEU A 203 0.88 4.84 -14.88
CA LEU A 203 2.32 4.73 -14.73
C LEU A 203 2.80 3.48 -15.45
N LYS A 204 3.80 3.64 -16.31
CA LYS A 204 4.44 2.54 -17.05
C LYS A 204 5.77 2.20 -16.40
N MET A 205 6.03 0.95 -16.18
CA MET A 205 7.34 0.47 -15.74
C MET A 205 8.32 0.44 -16.90
N LEU A 206 9.42 1.15 -16.77
CA LEU A 206 10.52 1.13 -17.73
C LEU A 206 11.54 0.05 -17.35
N SER A 207 11.79 -0.12 -16.05
CA SER A 207 12.64 -1.15 -15.47
C SER A 207 12.19 -1.46 -14.06
N ASN A 208 12.82 -2.42 -13.38
CA ASN A 208 12.51 -2.73 -11.97
C ASN A 208 12.74 -1.54 -11.01
N PHE A 209 13.42 -0.51 -11.48
CA PHE A 209 13.80 0.66 -10.67
C PHE A 209 13.32 1.99 -11.24
N GLU A 210 12.65 1.99 -12.39
CA GLU A 210 12.13 3.21 -13.03
C GLU A 210 10.70 3.04 -13.53
N ILE A 211 9.87 4.03 -13.24
CA ILE A 211 8.53 4.18 -13.79
C ILE A 211 8.37 5.54 -14.44
N GLN A 212 7.46 5.66 -15.39
CA GLN A 212 7.19 6.88 -16.13
C GLN A 212 5.69 7.14 -16.23
N SER A 213 5.28 8.42 -16.10
CA SER A 213 3.96 8.89 -16.44
C SER A 213 3.84 9.24 -17.93
N PRO A 214 2.62 9.31 -18.49
CA PRO A 214 2.39 9.78 -19.87
C PRO A 214 2.90 11.21 -20.11
N SER A 215 2.90 12.05 -19.09
CA SER A 215 3.44 13.43 -19.13
C SER A 215 4.97 13.50 -19.10
N GLY A 216 5.65 12.34 -19.10
CA GLY A 216 7.11 12.27 -19.18
C GLY A 216 7.83 12.31 -17.83
N TRP A 217 7.10 12.37 -16.71
CA TRP A 217 7.73 12.27 -15.39
C TRP A 217 8.37 10.91 -15.19
N LYS A 218 9.59 10.92 -14.70
CA LYS A 218 10.31 9.70 -14.33
C LYS A 218 10.53 9.63 -12.84
N LEU A 219 10.22 8.47 -12.28
CA LEU A 219 10.44 8.20 -10.86
C LEU A 219 11.35 6.98 -10.74
N ARG A 220 12.25 7.02 -9.76
CA ARG A 220 13.16 5.93 -9.43
C ARG A 220 12.78 5.31 -8.10
N LYS A 221 12.78 3.99 -8.05
CA LYS A 221 12.49 3.23 -6.83
C LYS A 221 13.56 3.52 -5.79
N MET A 222 13.12 3.87 -4.58
CA MET A 222 14.00 3.99 -3.44
C MET A 222 14.27 2.60 -2.86
N ASN A 223 15.51 2.34 -2.49
CA ASN A 223 15.81 1.13 -1.73
C ASN A 223 15.05 1.14 -0.41
N PRO A 224 14.57 -0.05 0.03
CA PRO A 224 13.83 -0.18 1.29
C PRO A 224 14.65 0.21 2.51
#